data_059aa4ff42dc08ccbbdf550920efcdef
#
_entry.id   059aa4ff42dc08ccbbdf550920efcdef
#
_cell.length_a   1.000
_cell.length_b   1.000
_cell.length_c   1.000
_cell.angle_alpha   90.00
_cell.angle_beta   90.00
_cell.angle_gamma   90.00
#
_symmetry.space_group_name_H-M   'P 1'
#
loop_
_entity.id
_entity.type
_entity.pdbx_description
1 polymer ?
#
loop_
_entity_poly.entity_id
_entity_poly.type
_entity_poly.pdbx_seq_one_letter_code
_entity_poly.pdbx_strand_id
1 'polypeptide(L)'
;MGLKIAVLAGGTFEPERSIVAANDVIAALKEAEHEPELVMVDGGLVDTLLRSQPDVAISCLRGADGESGDIQDVLEAANVPCVGSSAAVCRRAYDKAGLAEALQAYHNLTEDVTTAVTAQSLTLSRRAFGAWGAEAVLSQIESRISSGYPLCVKPASASAAQGVRRVENAEQLSEALHEALKLADRALVQQWVEGVELTVPVIGTGWNAFALPPVEIVPNAGWYDAAARATVGAVELHTPVRNASLSPSEPDAQAIRAEIERAVLEVYRALGMRDCGCIDLIWDGAQAIILEATANPNFAAEASFAQAAKAAGLTLPNLLNELAESALDA
;
A
#
# COMPACT_ATOMS: atom_id res chain seq x y z
N MET A 1 -16.77 27.96 1.36
CA MET A 1 -15.70 28.59 0.55
C MET A 1 -14.80 27.45 0.10
N GLY A 2 -14.43 27.38 -1.17
CA GLY A 2 -13.52 26.33 -1.64
C GLY A 2 -12.16 26.41 -0.92
N LEU A 3 -11.56 25.27 -0.64
CA LEU A 3 -10.24 25.18 -0.04
C LEU A 3 -9.16 25.40 -1.09
N LYS A 4 -8.05 26.03 -0.71
CA LYS A 4 -6.83 26.07 -1.50
C LYS A 4 -6.08 24.76 -1.28
N ILE A 5 -5.96 23.94 -2.31
CA ILE A 5 -5.40 22.59 -2.18
C ILE A 5 -4.13 22.46 -3.02
N ALA A 6 -3.00 22.20 -2.36
CA ALA A 6 -1.76 21.85 -3.05
C ALA A 6 -1.81 20.38 -3.49
N VAL A 7 -1.83 20.13 -4.81
CA VAL A 7 -1.77 18.77 -5.36
C VAL A 7 -0.32 18.50 -5.77
N LEU A 8 0.37 17.66 -4.97
CA LEU A 8 1.79 17.40 -5.12
C LEU A 8 2.03 16.32 -6.18
N ALA A 9 2.92 16.59 -7.13
CA ALA A 9 3.27 15.67 -8.20
C ALA A 9 4.75 15.72 -8.59
N GLY A 10 5.17 14.84 -9.49
CA GLY A 10 6.55 14.71 -9.93
C GLY A 10 7.31 13.69 -9.10
N GLY A 11 8.37 14.13 -8.42
CA GLY A 11 9.26 13.24 -7.69
C GLY A 11 10.25 12.52 -8.60
N THR A 12 10.90 11.49 -8.06
CA THR A 12 11.95 10.72 -8.75
C THR A 12 11.46 9.37 -9.27
N PHE A 13 10.37 8.87 -8.72
CA PHE A 13 9.78 7.59 -9.09
C PHE A 13 8.47 7.78 -9.88
N GLU A 14 8.43 7.27 -11.11
CA GLU A 14 7.28 7.35 -12.02
C GLU A 14 6.65 8.77 -12.14
N PRO A 15 7.46 9.84 -12.38
CA PRO A 15 6.97 11.22 -12.34
C PRO A 15 5.82 11.49 -13.31
N GLU A 16 5.81 10.89 -14.50
CA GLU A 16 4.73 11.04 -15.47
C GLU A 16 3.40 10.47 -14.95
N ARG A 17 3.43 9.32 -14.29
CA ARG A 17 2.23 8.72 -13.68
C ARG A 17 1.73 9.54 -12.49
N SER A 18 2.64 10.12 -11.72
CA SER A 18 2.32 11.05 -10.64
C SER A 18 1.58 12.29 -11.18
N ILE A 19 2.05 12.87 -12.28
CA ILE A 19 1.42 14.03 -12.93
C ILE A 19 0.04 13.66 -13.50
N VAL A 20 -0.12 12.49 -14.10
CA VAL A 20 -1.44 12.01 -14.58
C VAL A 20 -2.42 11.92 -13.42
N ALA A 21 -2.03 11.28 -12.31
CA ALA A 21 -2.88 11.18 -11.12
C ALA A 21 -3.24 12.56 -10.56
N ALA A 22 -2.28 13.49 -10.52
CA ALA A 22 -2.53 14.86 -10.06
C ALA A 22 -3.53 15.62 -10.94
N ASN A 23 -3.49 15.41 -12.26
CA ASN A 23 -4.47 16.03 -13.16
C ASN A 23 -5.89 15.51 -12.92
N ASP A 24 -6.07 14.20 -12.67
CA ASP A 24 -7.37 13.61 -12.33
C ASP A 24 -7.88 14.19 -11.00
N VAL A 25 -7.01 14.28 -10.00
CA VAL A 25 -7.31 14.88 -8.68
C VAL A 25 -7.71 16.36 -8.82
N ILE A 26 -6.96 17.14 -9.57
CA ILE A 26 -7.26 18.56 -9.83
C ILE A 26 -8.62 18.72 -10.52
N ALA A 27 -8.92 17.86 -11.51
CA ALA A 27 -10.21 17.91 -12.19
C ALA A 27 -11.37 17.64 -11.22
N ALA A 28 -11.23 16.61 -10.39
CA ALA A 28 -12.24 16.24 -9.39
C ALA A 28 -12.42 17.30 -8.29
N LEU A 29 -11.33 17.90 -7.81
CA LEU A 29 -11.39 18.97 -6.80
C LEU A 29 -12.04 20.27 -7.35
N LYS A 30 -11.83 20.59 -8.62
CA LYS A 30 -12.52 21.71 -9.28
C LYS A 30 -14.02 21.45 -9.41
N GLU A 31 -14.42 20.20 -9.69
CA GLU A 31 -15.82 19.80 -9.73
C GLU A 31 -16.47 19.91 -8.33
N ALA A 32 -15.68 19.68 -7.27
CA ALA A 32 -16.06 19.86 -5.88
C ALA A 32 -15.96 21.34 -5.39
N GLU A 33 -15.77 22.30 -6.31
CA GLU A 33 -15.70 23.74 -6.03
C GLU A 33 -14.52 24.20 -5.16
N HIS A 34 -13.42 23.43 -5.12
CA HIS A 34 -12.16 23.83 -4.49
C HIS A 34 -11.22 24.58 -5.46
N GLU A 35 -10.13 25.15 -4.91
CA GLU A 35 -9.06 25.86 -5.64
C GLU A 35 -7.76 25.02 -5.64
N PRO A 36 -7.67 23.92 -6.45
CA PRO A 36 -6.47 23.09 -6.51
C PRO A 36 -5.36 23.74 -7.35
N GLU A 37 -4.13 23.66 -6.85
CA GLU A 37 -2.91 24.07 -7.53
C GLU A 37 -1.95 22.87 -7.69
N LEU A 38 -1.43 22.66 -8.92
CA LEU A 38 -0.38 21.67 -9.15
C LEU A 38 0.94 22.18 -8.58
N VAL A 39 1.51 21.44 -7.65
CA VAL A 39 2.81 21.75 -7.04
C VAL A 39 3.81 20.64 -7.37
N MET A 40 4.84 20.98 -8.15
CA MET A 40 5.91 20.04 -8.47
C MET A 40 6.85 19.87 -7.29
N VAL A 41 7.13 18.61 -6.93
CA VAL A 41 8.05 18.28 -5.83
C VAL A 41 9.48 18.29 -6.35
N ASP A 42 10.15 19.38 -6.06
CA ASP A 42 11.55 19.65 -6.38
C ASP A 42 12.24 20.45 -5.25
N GLY A 43 13.45 20.95 -5.49
CA GLY A 43 14.20 21.74 -4.51
C GLY A 43 13.54 23.08 -4.09
N GLY A 44 12.48 23.52 -4.80
CA GLY A 44 11.72 24.75 -4.50
C GLY A 44 10.41 24.49 -3.74
N LEU A 45 10.09 23.25 -3.37
CA LEU A 45 8.81 22.87 -2.76
C LEU A 45 8.46 23.73 -1.54
N VAL A 46 9.36 23.87 -0.58
CA VAL A 46 9.13 24.61 0.68
C VAL A 46 8.81 26.07 0.39
N ASP A 47 9.59 26.71 -0.48
CA ASP A 47 9.34 28.11 -0.89
C ASP A 47 7.99 28.27 -1.59
N THR A 48 7.57 27.28 -2.36
CA THR A 48 6.27 27.27 -3.03
C THR A 48 5.14 27.16 -2.02
N LEU A 49 5.21 26.22 -1.08
CA LEU A 49 4.22 26.05 0.00
C LEU A 49 4.10 27.31 0.87
N LEU A 50 5.22 27.93 1.24
CA LEU A 50 5.23 29.16 2.04
C LEU A 50 4.61 30.36 1.31
N ARG A 51 4.70 30.40 -0.03
CA ARG A 51 4.09 31.48 -0.85
C ARG A 51 2.62 31.24 -1.12
N SER A 52 2.24 30.02 -1.49
CA SER A 52 0.85 29.70 -1.85
C SER A 52 -0.04 29.58 -0.63
N GLN A 53 0.51 29.19 0.51
CA GLN A 53 -0.22 28.97 1.78
C GLN A 53 -1.49 28.14 1.55
N PRO A 54 -1.37 26.87 1.10
CA PRO A 54 -2.52 26.03 0.89
C PRO A 54 -3.17 25.66 2.24
N ASP A 55 -4.48 25.47 2.25
CA ASP A 55 -5.22 25.00 3.41
C ASP A 55 -4.90 23.53 3.70
N VAL A 56 -4.70 22.73 2.63
CA VAL A 56 -4.41 21.29 2.71
C VAL A 56 -3.58 20.84 1.50
N ALA A 57 -2.80 19.78 1.65
CA ALA A 57 -2.08 19.12 0.56
C ALA A 57 -2.62 17.72 0.28
N ILE A 58 -2.59 17.30 -0.99
CA ILE A 58 -2.84 15.92 -1.44
C ILE A 58 -1.62 15.45 -2.21
N SER A 59 -1.03 14.33 -1.78
CA SER A 59 0.13 13.75 -2.44
C SER A 59 -0.29 12.76 -3.52
N CYS A 60 0.08 13.04 -4.77
CA CYS A 60 -0.01 12.11 -5.89
C CYS A 60 1.35 11.48 -6.23
N LEU A 61 2.34 11.67 -5.36
CA LEU A 61 3.66 11.07 -5.52
C LEU A 61 3.60 9.54 -5.46
N ARG A 62 4.57 8.92 -6.11
CA ARG A 62 4.65 7.45 -6.24
C ARG A 62 5.91 6.94 -5.55
N GLY A 63 5.87 5.64 -5.17
CA GLY A 63 7.01 4.99 -4.58
C GLY A 63 7.50 5.62 -3.28
N ALA A 64 8.80 5.58 -3.05
CA ALA A 64 9.39 6.14 -1.84
C ALA A 64 9.06 7.62 -1.64
N ASP A 65 9.01 8.41 -2.72
CA ASP A 65 8.73 9.85 -2.65
C ASP A 65 7.37 10.16 -1.99
N GLY A 66 6.36 9.29 -2.17
CA GLY A 66 5.02 9.47 -1.60
C GLY A 66 4.73 8.60 -0.37
N GLU A 67 5.39 7.43 -0.26
CA GLU A 67 5.01 6.38 0.68
C GLU A 67 5.95 6.27 1.89
N SER A 68 7.21 6.77 1.80
CA SER A 68 8.22 6.65 2.86
C SER A 68 7.97 7.53 4.10
N GLY A 69 7.10 8.53 3.98
CA GLY A 69 6.87 9.53 5.02
C GLY A 69 7.70 10.80 4.86
N ASP A 70 8.62 10.85 3.89
CA ASP A 70 9.51 12.00 3.73
C ASP A 70 8.77 13.26 3.27
N ILE A 71 7.82 13.13 2.34
CA ILE A 71 6.99 14.26 1.90
C ILE A 71 6.06 14.74 3.03
N GLN A 72 5.55 13.83 3.85
CA GLN A 72 4.72 14.16 5.00
C GLN A 72 5.52 14.95 6.05
N ASP A 73 6.80 14.59 6.30
CA ASP A 73 7.69 15.39 7.17
C ASP A 73 7.87 16.82 6.67
N VAL A 74 8.03 17.00 5.35
CA VAL A 74 8.17 18.35 4.75
C VAL A 74 6.88 19.16 4.94
N LEU A 75 5.72 18.55 4.75
CA LEU A 75 4.42 19.20 4.92
C LEU A 75 4.17 19.53 6.41
N GLU A 76 4.45 18.59 7.32
CA GLU A 76 4.36 18.81 8.77
C GLU A 76 5.28 19.97 9.21
N ALA A 77 6.53 20.03 8.72
CA ALA A 77 7.45 21.11 9.01
C ALA A 77 7.01 22.48 8.43
N ALA A 78 6.28 22.46 7.32
CA ALA A 78 5.69 23.66 6.72
C ALA A 78 4.33 24.06 7.36
N ASN A 79 3.81 23.30 8.33
CA ASN A 79 2.49 23.43 8.91
C ASN A 79 1.37 23.38 7.87
N VAL A 80 1.50 22.53 6.86
CA VAL A 80 0.47 22.27 5.84
C VAL A 80 -0.19 20.93 6.15
N PRO A 81 -1.49 20.89 6.52
CA PRO A 81 -2.24 19.65 6.68
C PRO A 81 -2.17 18.81 5.41
N CYS A 82 -2.09 17.48 5.56
CA CYS A 82 -2.01 16.56 4.45
C CYS A 82 -3.09 15.50 4.54
N VAL A 83 -3.77 15.24 3.42
CA VAL A 83 -4.67 14.08 3.31
C VAL A 83 -3.85 12.81 3.49
N GLY A 84 -4.33 11.93 4.35
CA GLY A 84 -3.70 10.65 4.64
C GLY A 84 -2.97 10.63 5.98
N SER A 85 -2.14 9.65 6.15
CA SER A 85 -1.47 9.34 7.41
C SER A 85 -0.26 10.24 7.67
N SER A 86 0.12 10.40 8.95
CA SER A 86 1.33 11.13 9.36
C SER A 86 2.61 10.46 8.82
N ALA A 87 3.71 11.21 8.79
CA ALA A 87 5.02 10.71 8.37
C ALA A 87 5.44 9.42 9.10
N ALA A 88 5.23 9.36 10.41
CA ALA A 88 5.56 8.19 11.21
C ALA A 88 4.74 6.94 10.82
N VAL A 89 3.45 7.13 10.50
CA VAL A 89 2.56 6.04 10.05
C VAL A 89 2.91 5.60 8.63
N CYS A 90 3.20 6.55 7.73
CA CYS A 90 3.67 6.22 6.37
C CYS A 90 4.93 5.36 6.41
N ARG A 91 5.94 5.71 7.22
CA ARG A 91 7.15 4.88 7.42
C ARG A 91 6.83 3.48 7.92
N ARG A 92 5.89 3.37 8.86
CA ARG A 92 5.47 2.07 9.41
C ARG A 92 4.76 1.22 8.38
N ALA A 93 3.87 1.80 7.59
CA ALA A 93 3.17 1.11 6.50
C ALA A 93 4.12 0.70 5.37
N TYR A 94 5.10 1.54 5.04
CA TYR A 94 6.10 1.29 4.01
C TYR A 94 7.07 0.15 4.36
N ASP A 95 7.26 -0.12 5.67
CA ASP A 95 8.12 -1.19 6.17
C ASP A 95 7.38 -2.54 6.25
N LYS A 96 7.44 -3.31 5.19
CA LYS A 96 6.82 -4.64 5.11
C LYS A 96 7.31 -5.60 6.20
N ALA A 97 8.55 -5.45 6.65
CA ALA A 97 9.12 -6.29 7.69
C ALA A 97 8.55 -6.01 9.08
N GLY A 98 8.08 -4.77 9.32
CA GLY A 98 7.45 -4.37 10.57
C GLY A 98 5.96 -4.71 10.68
N LEU A 99 5.32 -5.11 9.59
CA LEU A 99 3.87 -5.35 9.54
C LEU A 99 3.43 -6.46 10.52
N ALA A 100 4.14 -7.59 10.53
CA ALA A 100 3.81 -8.71 11.42
C ALA A 100 3.96 -8.32 12.91
N GLU A 101 4.97 -7.51 13.24
CA GLU A 101 5.19 -7.00 14.60
C GLU A 101 4.09 -6.02 15.01
N ALA A 102 3.68 -5.13 14.10
CA ALA A 102 2.60 -4.18 14.34
C ALA A 102 1.26 -4.90 14.59
N LEU A 103 0.93 -5.91 13.80
CA LEU A 103 -0.24 -6.75 14.00
C LEU A 103 -0.18 -7.49 15.34
N GLN A 104 0.94 -8.13 15.66
CA GLN A 104 1.10 -8.82 16.93
C GLN A 104 0.95 -7.88 18.14
N ALA A 105 1.50 -6.67 18.05
CA ALA A 105 1.34 -5.66 19.09
C ALA A 105 -0.13 -5.24 19.25
N TYR A 106 -0.84 -5.07 18.15
CA TYR A 106 -2.27 -4.73 18.14
C TYR A 106 -3.11 -5.85 18.78
N HIS A 107 -2.86 -7.13 18.39
CA HIS A 107 -3.56 -8.30 18.96
C HIS A 107 -3.37 -8.43 20.48
N ASN A 108 -2.19 -8.06 20.98
CA ASN A 108 -1.94 -8.10 22.43
C ASN A 108 -2.70 -7.00 23.20
N LEU A 109 -3.22 -5.98 22.51
CA LEU A 109 -3.94 -4.87 23.10
C LEU A 109 -5.46 -4.96 22.93
N THR A 110 -5.93 -5.82 22.04
CA THR A 110 -7.34 -6.00 21.72
C THR A 110 -7.80 -7.39 22.14
N GLU A 111 -9.04 -7.51 22.64
CA GLU A 111 -9.67 -8.81 22.92
C GLU A 111 -10.40 -9.39 21.69
N ASP A 112 -10.30 -8.72 20.54
CA ASP A 112 -10.97 -9.10 19.32
C ASP A 112 -10.36 -10.37 18.69
N VAL A 113 -11.19 -11.11 17.98
CA VAL A 113 -10.75 -12.27 17.22
C VAL A 113 -9.87 -11.80 16.07
N THR A 114 -8.62 -12.23 16.09
CA THR A 114 -7.63 -11.98 15.05
C THR A 114 -8.04 -12.61 13.72
N THR A 115 -8.14 -11.82 12.68
CA THR A 115 -8.45 -12.25 11.31
C THR A 115 -7.33 -11.97 10.33
N ALA A 116 -6.51 -10.93 10.60
CA ALA A 116 -5.37 -10.57 9.76
C ALA A 116 -4.15 -11.44 10.10
N VAL A 117 -3.60 -12.12 9.11
CA VAL A 117 -2.38 -12.91 9.23
C VAL A 117 -1.36 -12.51 8.17
N THR A 118 -0.08 -12.73 8.45
CA THR A 118 1.01 -12.55 7.49
C THR A 118 1.62 -13.91 7.15
N ALA A 119 2.19 -14.04 5.95
CA ALA A 119 2.93 -15.26 5.60
C ALA A 119 4.12 -15.49 6.54
N GLN A 120 4.46 -16.77 6.77
CA GLN A 120 5.69 -17.11 7.51
C GLN A 120 6.88 -16.39 6.88
N SER A 121 7.68 -15.73 7.69
CA SER A 121 8.75 -14.87 7.15
C SER A 121 9.98 -14.79 8.05
N LEU A 122 11.09 -14.40 7.42
CA LEU A 122 12.35 -14.04 8.05
C LEU A 122 12.84 -12.72 7.48
N THR A 123 13.14 -11.76 8.36
CA THR A 123 13.78 -10.50 7.97
C THR A 123 15.29 -10.60 8.15
N LEU A 124 16.03 -10.21 7.14
CA LEU A 124 17.48 -10.21 7.11
C LEU A 124 18.01 -8.80 6.84
N SER A 125 18.91 -8.32 7.71
CA SER A 125 19.63 -7.08 7.41
C SER A 125 20.83 -7.36 6.49
N ARG A 126 21.22 -6.34 5.70
CA ARG A 126 22.45 -6.38 4.89
C ARG A 126 23.68 -6.79 5.72
N ARG A 127 23.75 -6.26 6.96
CA ARG A 127 24.82 -6.60 7.89
C ARG A 127 24.81 -8.06 8.32
N ALA A 128 23.64 -8.60 8.66
CA ALA A 128 23.50 -10.00 9.07
C ALA A 128 23.84 -10.95 7.92
N PHE A 129 23.33 -10.66 6.72
CA PHE A 129 23.63 -11.45 5.51
C PHE A 129 25.14 -11.48 5.20
N GLY A 130 25.82 -10.34 5.25
CA GLY A 130 27.25 -10.27 5.05
C GLY A 130 28.08 -10.95 6.14
N ALA A 131 27.59 -10.97 7.38
CA ALA A 131 28.31 -11.56 8.52
C ALA A 131 28.13 -13.08 8.65
N TRP A 132 26.94 -13.60 8.31
CA TRP A 132 26.60 -15.02 8.50
C TRP A 132 26.94 -15.87 7.27
N GLY A 133 26.91 -15.27 6.08
CA GLY A 133 27.05 -15.99 4.81
C GLY A 133 25.78 -16.74 4.41
N ALA A 134 25.74 -17.18 3.15
CA ALA A 134 24.55 -17.77 2.55
C ALA A 134 24.09 -19.06 3.25
N GLU A 135 25.00 -19.93 3.64
CA GLU A 135 24.69 -21.24 4.25
C GLU A 135 23.96 -21.10 5.60
N ALA A 136 24.45 -20.21 6.49
CA ALA A 136 23.82 -19.97 7.77
C ALA A 136 22.44 -19.30 7.62
N VAL A 137 22.29 -18.42 6.61
CA VAL A 137 21.00 -17.81 6.27
C VAL A 137 20.01 -18.85 5.77
N LEU A 138 20.43 -19.77 4.90
CA LEU A 138 19.57 -20.87 4.43
C LEU A 138 19.07 -21.72 5.58
N SER A 139 19.94 -22.12 6.51
CA SER A 139 19.56 -22.90 7.70
C SER A 139 18.53 -22.16 8.57
N GLN A 140 18.65 -20.83 8.73
CA GLN A 140 17.68 -20.04 9.47
C GLN A 140 16.33 -19.95 8.74
N ILE A 141 16.34 -19.84 7.41
CA ILE A 141 15.11 -19.83 6.61
C ILE A 141 14.38 -21.16 6.75
N GLU A 142 15.08 -22.27 6.55
CA GLU A 142 14.52 -23.63 6.65
C GLU A 142 13.93 -23.91 8.06
N SER A 143 14.52 -23.34 9.11
CA SER A 143 14.01 -23.51 10.47
C SER A 143 12.77 -22.67 10.76
N ARG A 144 12.52 -21.58 10.02
CA ARG A 144 11.44 -20.62 10.31
C ARG A 144 10.30 -20.64 9.28
N ILE A 145 10.59 -21.07 8.05
CA ILE A 145 9.60 -21.15 6.97
C ILE A 145 9.42 -22.63 6.62
N SER A 146 8.47 -23.26 7.27
CA SER A 146 8.25 -24.71 7.19
C SER A 146 7.69 -25.19 5.85
N SER A 147 7.15 -24.29 5.02
CA SER A 147 6.61 -24.62 3.70
C SER A 147 7.67 -25.04 2.68
N GLY A 148 8.94 -24.67 2.91
CA GLY A 148 9.98 -24.84 1.91
C GLY A 148 9.80 -23.92 0.69
N TYR A 149 10.39 -24.30 -0.43
CA TYR A 149 10.23 -23.58 -1.71
C TYR A 149 8.90 -23.90 -2.40
N PRO A 150 8.35 -22.96 -3.22
CA PRO A 150 8.92 -21.66 -3.55
C PRO A 150 8.81 -20.65 -2.40
N LEU A 151 9.72 -19.65 -2.40
CA LEU A 151 9.72 -18.54 -1.47
C LEU A 151 9.58 -17.21 -2.23
N CYS A 152 9.11 -16.18 -1.52
CA CYS A 152 9.12 -14.80 -1.98
C CYS A 152 10.25 -14.04 -1.28
N VAL A 153 11.13 -13.42 -2.05
CA VAL A 153 12.15 -12.51 -1.53
C VAL A 153 11.80 -11.09 -1.98
N LYS A 154 11.79 -10.14 -1.05
CA LYS A 154 11.51 -8.74 -1.36
C LYS A 154 12.30 -7.78 -0.47
N PRO A 155 12.63 -6.56 -0.94
CA PRO A 155 13.13 -5.49 -0.08
C PRO A 155 12.09 -5.19 1.01
N ALA A 156 12.52 -4.91 2.24
CA ALA A 156 11.61 -4.54 3.32
C ALA A 156 10.90 -3.20 3.04
N SER A 157 11.57 -2.30 2.34
CA SER A 157 11.07 -0.96 2.01
C SER A 157 11.29 -0.71 0.51
N ALA A 158 10.28 -0.97 -0.30
CA ALA A 158 10.25 -0.69 -1.73
C ALA A 158 8.80 -0.71 -2.22
N SER A 159 8.53 -0.03 -3.34
CA SER A 159 7.21 0.06 -3.95
C SER A 159 7.16 -0.64 -5.30
N ALA A 160 5.96 -0.80 -5.85
CA ALA A 160 5.71 -1.28 -7.21
C ALA A 160 6.37 -2.63 -7.53
N ALA A 161 6.40 -3.56 -6.57
CA ALA A 161 7.04 -4.87 -6.68
C ALA A 161 8.52 -4.85 -7.05
N GLN A 162 9.23 -3.71 -6.87
CA GLN A 162 10.66 -3.62 -7.13
C GLN A 162 11.43 -4.60 -6.27
N GLY A 163 12.29 -5.41 -6.91
CA GLY A 163 13.12 -6.40 -6.23
C GLY A 163 12.37 -7.58 -5.64
N VAL A 164 11.07 -7.73 -5.92
CA VAL A 164 10.30 -8.92 -5.54
C VAL A 164 10.63 -10.06 -6.48
N ARG A 165 11.01 -11.21 -5.90
CA ARG A 165 11.40 -12.41 -6.64
C ARG A 165 10.74 -13.63 -6.04
N ARG A 166 10.15 -14.47 -6.90
CA ARG A 166 9.80 -15.85 -6.58
C ARG A 166 11.04 -16.70 -6.78
N VAL A 167 11.42 -17.49 -5.80
CA VAL A 167 12.62 -18.32 -5.81
C VAL A 167 12.28 -19.78 -5.57
N GLU A 168 12.87 -20.68 -6.37
CA GLU A 168 12.55 -22.10 -6.40
C GLU A 168 13.60 -22.97 -5.69
N ASN A 169 14.77 -22.38 -5.37
CA ASN A 169 15.90 -23.08 -4.78
C ASN A 169 16.89 -22.13 -4.09
N ALA A 170 17.90 -22.72 -3.42
CA ALA A 170 18.90 -22.01 -2.66
C ALA A 170 19.78 -21.06 -3.48
N GLU A 171 20.10 -21.41 -4.73
CA GLU A 171 20.92 -20.57 -5.61
C GLU A 171 20.16 -19.28 -5.96
N GLN A 172 18.93 -19.39 -6.42
CA GLN A 172 18.05 -18.25 -6.71
C GLN A 172 17.77 -17.39 -5.45
N LEU A 173 17.68 -18.03 -4.27
CA LEU A 173 17.48 -17.32 -3.01
C LEU A 173 18.67 -16.40 -2.69
N SER A 174 19.90 -16.88 -2.86
CA SER A 174 21.11 -16.08 -2.65
C SER A 174 21.15 -14.87 -3.58
N GLU A 175 20.86 -15.06 -4.88
CA GLU A 175 20.81 -13.97 -5.85
C GLU A 175 19.72 -12.93 -5.51
N ALA A 176 18.52 -13.41 -5.21
CA ALA A 176 17.39 -12.54 -4.87
C ALA A 176 17.65 -11.70 -3.60
N LEU A 177 18.30 -12.29 -2.59
CA LEU A 177 18.73 -11.58 -1.39
C LEU A 177 19.73 -10.47 -1.71
N HIS A 178 20.72 -10.75 -2.55
CA HIS A 178 21.69 -9.72 -2.97
C HIS A 178 20.99 -8.57 -3.70
N GLU A 179 20.04 -8.84 -4.59
CA GLU A 179 19.29 -7.81 -5.30
C GLU A 179 18.40 -6.99 -4.36
N ALA A 180 17.64 -7.65 -3.49
CA ALA A 180 16.76 -6.98 -2.53
C ALA A 180 17.56 -6.07 -1.56
N LEU A 181 18.73 -6.54 -1.11
CA LEU A 181 19.61 -5.78 -0.21
C LEU A 181 20.37 -4.64 -0.91
N LYS A 182 20.36 -4.53 -2.24
CA LYS A 182 20.81 -3.31 -2.94
C LYS A 182 19.78 -2.20 -2.85
N LEU A 183 18.49 -2.56 -2.83
CA LEU A 183 17.37 -1.61 -2.82
C LEU A 183 17.00 -1.13 -1.41
N ALA A 184 17.19 -1.98 -0.38
CA ALA A 184 16.87 -1.65 1.01
C ALA A 184 17.94 -2.24 1.97
N ASP A 185 18.00 -1.72 3.20
CA ASP A 185 18.93 -2.25 4.23
C ASP A 185 18.50 -3.60 4.81
N ARG A 186 17.24 -3.95 4.60
CA ARG A 186 16.65 -5.23 5.01
C ARG A 186 15.90 -5.88 3.85
N ALA A 187 15.99 -7.20 3.80
CA ALA A 187 15.21 -8.04 2.90
C ALA A 187 14.27 -8.94 3.71
N LEU A 188 13.10 -9.17 3.19
CA LEU A 188 12.10 -10.07 3.73
C LEU A 188 12.04 -11.33 2.86
N VAL A 189 12.23 -12.48 3.48
CA VAL A 189 12.00 -13.80 2.86
C VAL A 189 10.71 -14.32 3.44
N GLN A 190 9.76 -14.68 2.59
CA GLN A 190 8.44 -15.14 2.98
C GLN A 190 8.09 -16.44 2.27
N GLN A 191 7.23 -17.23 2.89
CA GLN A 191 6.50 -18.28 2.20
C GLN A 191 5.82 -17.70 0.95
N TRP A 192 5.93 -18.41 -0.18
CA TRP A 192 5.11 -18.09 -1.34
C TRP A 192 3.67 -18.49 -1.09
N VAL A 193 2.76 -17.56 -1.27
CA VAL A 193 1.31 -17.78 -1.09
C VAL A 193 0.65 -17.81 -2.46
N GLU A 194 -0.15 -18.82 -2.72
CA GLU A 194 -1.00 -18.90 -3.90
C GLU A 194 -2.45 -18.58 -3.52
N GLY A 195 -3.18 -17.93 -4.41
CA GLY A 195 -4.56 -17.56 -4.15
C GLY A 195 -5.03 -16.40 -5.02
N VAL A 196 -6.10 -15.76 -4.58
CA VAL A 196 -6.68 -14.58 -5.25
C VAL A 196 -5.99 -13.32 -4.71
N GLU A 197 -5.29 -12.61 -5.59
CA GLU A 197 -4.62 -11.36 -5.23
C GLU A 197 -5.62 -10.20 -5.22
N LEU A 198 -5.66 -9.49 -4.10
CA LEU A 198 -6.62 -8.43 -3.83
C LEU A 198 -5.89 -7.18 -3.32
N THR A 199 -6.38 -6.01 -3.74
CA THR A 199 -6.12 -4.74 -3.05
C THR A 199 -7.43 -4.20 -2.52
N VAL A 200 -7.43 -3.78 -1.27
CA VAL A 200 -8.63 -3.29 -0.59
C VAL A 200 -8.39 -1.88 -0.08
N PRO A 201 -8.97 -0.87 -0.75
CA PRO A 201 -8.93 0.49 -0.24
C PRO A 201 -9.75 0.65 1.04
N VAL A 202 -9.26 1.51 1.92
CA VAL A 202 -9.91 1.88 3.18
C VAL A 202 -10.01 3.39 3.25
N ILE A 203 -11.12 3.92 3.73
CA ILE A 203 -11.33 5.35 4.01
C ILE A 203 -11.82 5.55 5.44
N GLY A 204 -11.53 6.73 6.00
CA GLY A 204 -11.88 7.11 7.37
C GLY A 204 -10.76 6.87 8.38
N THR A 205 -11.04 7.10 9.65
CA THR A 205 -10.05 7.10 10.73
C THR A 205 -10.53 6.28 11.93
N GLY A 206 -9.64 5.46 12.50
CA GLY A 206 -9.92 4.69 13.71
C GLY A 206 -11.10 3.71 13.54
N TRP A 207 -12.08 3.80 14.42
CA TRP A 207 -13.29 2.95 14.38
C TRP A 207 -14.30 3.37 13.32
N ASN A 208 -14.20 4.58 12.80
CA ASN A 208 -15.02 5.07 11.70
C ASN A 208 -14.45 4.69 10.32
N ALA A 209 -13.29 4.05 10.29
CA ALA A 209 -12.73 3.54 9.05
C ALA A 209 -13.57 2.37 8.51
N PHE A 210 -13.75 2.33 7.21
CA PHE A 210 -14.45 1.26 6.50
C PHE A 210 -13.71 0.88 5.22
N ALA A 211 -13.79 -0.40 4.86
CA ALA A 211 -13.19 -0.93 3.63
C ALA A 211 -14.13 -0.67 2.45
N LEU A 212 -13.55 -0.27 1.33
CA LEU A 212 -14.24 -0.24 0.04
C LEU A 212 -14.28 -1.66 -0.56
N PRO A 213 -15.12 -1.90 -1.57
CA PRO A 213 -15.16 -3.20 -2.24
C PRO A 213 -13.77 -3.67 -2.68
N PRO A 214 -13.38 -4.92 -2.34
CA PRO A 214 -12.09 -5.47 -2.76
C PRO A 214 -11.94 -5.48 -4.28
N VAL A 215 -10.77 -5.12 -4.76
CA VAL A 215 -10.39 -5.16 -6.17
C VAL A 215 -9.52 -6.38 -6.41
N GLU A 216 -9.98 -7.27 -7.28
CA GLU A 216 -9.23 -8.45 -7.71
C GLU A 216 -8.22 -8.07 -8.79
N ILE A 217 -6.98 -8.52 -8.62
CA ILE A 217 -5.87 -8.29 -9.53
C ILE A 217 -5.59 -9.59 -10.27
N VAL A 218 -5.80 -9.59 -11.59
CA VAL A 218 -5.60 -10.78 -12.43
C VAL A 218 -4.53 -10.49 -13.48
N PRO A 219 -3.29 -10.93 -13.28
CA PRO A 219 -2.28 -10.81 -14.31
C PRO A 219 -2.59 -11.76 -15.48
N ASN A 220 -2.39 -11.27 -16.71
CA ASN A 220 -2.65 -12.05 -17.94
C ASN A 220 -1.65 -13.19 -18.13
N ALA A 221 -0.50 -13.12 -17.46
CA ALA A 221 0.51 -14.17 -17.47
C ALA A 221 1.32 -14.14 -16.16
N GLY A 222 1.70 -15.32 -15.67
CA GLY A 222 2.54 -15.47 -14.49
C GLY A 222 1.87 -14.98 -13.21
N TRP A 223 2.52 -14.06 -12.51
CA TRP A 223 2.06 -13.44 -11.28
C TRP A 223 2.21 -11.91 -11.36
N TYR A 224 1.66 -11.17 -10.39
CA TYR A 224 1.66 -9.70 -10.39
C TYR A 224 3.03 -9.14 -9.97
N ASP A 225 4.01 -9.21 -10.87
CA ASP A 225 5.37 -8.70 -10.70
C ASP A 225 5.51 -7.24 -11.15
N ALA A 226 6.74 -6.70 -11.03
CA ALA A 226 7.05 -5.34 -11.44
C ALA A 226 6.81 -5.12 -12.96
N ALA A 227 7.02 -6.13 -13.80
CA ALA A 227 6.78 -6.04 -15.24
C ALA A 227 5.28 -5.99 -15.56
N ALA A 228 4.47 -6.83 -14.89
CA ALA A 228 3.02 -6.81 -15.02
C ALA A 228 2.44 -5.46 -14.57
N ARG A 229 2.95 -4.90 -13.44
CA ARG A 229 2.55 -3.57 -12.95
C ARG A 229 2.90 -2.43 -13.92
N ALA A 230 4.05 -2.52 -14.58
CA ALA A 230 4.54 -1.48 -15.48
C ALA A 230 3.88 -1.50 -16.86
N THR A 231 3.38 -2.65 -17.30
CA THR A 231 2.87 -2.88 -18.66
C THR A 231 1.36 -2.61 -18.74
N VAL A 232 0.96 -1.66 -19.56
CA VAL A 232 -0.46 -1.36 -19.80
C VAL A 232 -1.15 -2.57 -20.42
N GLY A 233 -2.28 -2.97 -19.84
CA GLY A 233 -3.08 -4.10 -20.31
C GLY A 233 -2.53 -5.49 -19.92
N ALA A 234 -1.45 -5.57 -19.12
CA ALA A 234 -0.95 -6.85 -18.61
C ALA A 234 -1.73 -7.40 -17.42
N VAL A 235 -2.62 -6.59 -16.85
CA VAL A 235 -3.41 -6.94 -15.67
C VAL A 235 -4.86 -6.53 -15.90
N GLU A 236 -5.79 -7.40 -15.53
CA GLU A 236 -7.22 -7.08 -15.43
C GLU A 236 -7.58 -6.78 -13.97
N LEU A 237 -8.38 -5.75 -13.75
CA LEU A 237 -8.95 -5.43 -12.44
C LEU A 237 -10.44 -5.73 -12.44
N HIS A 238 -10.89 -6.50 -11.46
CA HIS A 238 -12.33 -6.74 -11.26
C HIS A 238 -12.79 -6.09 -9.96
N THR A 239 -13.72 -5.14 -10.07
CA THR A 239 -14.24 -4.36 -8.95
C THR A 239 -15.77 -4.38 -8.94
N PRO A 240 -16.41 -4.94 -7.90
CA PRO A 240 -15.82 -5.71 -6.79
C PRO A 240 -15.21 -7.03 -7.27
N VAL A 241 -14.43 -7.67 -6.38
CA VAL A 241 -13.90 -9.03 -6.60
C VAL A 241 -15.01 -9.98 -7.06
N ARG A 242 -14.70 -10.83 -8.03
CA ARG A 242 -15.65 -11.80 -8.57
C ARG A 242 -16.00 -12.87 -7.52
N ASN A 243 -17.28 -13.16 -7.36
CA ASN A 243 -17.72 -14.22 -6.43
C ASN A 243 -17.06 -15.56 -6.71
N ALA A 244 -17.00 -15.94 -8.00
CA ALA A 244 -16.40 -17.20 -8.43
C ALA A 244 -14.91 -17.34 -8.08
N SER A 245 -14.19 -16.24 -7.89
CA SER A 245 -12.79 -16.25 -7.45
C SER A 245 -12.68 -16.56 -5.96
N LEU A 246 -13.66 -16.17 -5.15
CA LEU A 246 -13.70 -16.41 -3.71
C LEU A 246 -14.34 -17.76 -3.38
N SER A 247 -15.52 -18.05 -3.94
CA SER A 247 -16.25 -19.29 -3.74
C SER A 247 -17.26 -19.51 -4.88
N PRO A 248 -17.56 -20.75 -5.26
CA PRO A 248 -18.66 -21.06 -6.18
C PRO A 248 -20.04 -20.79 -5.55
N SER A 249 -20.14 -20.66 -4.24
CA SER A 249 -21.37 -20.37 -3.49
C SER A 249 -21.46 -18.87 -3.16
N GLU A 250 -22.55 -18.22 -3.54
CA GLU A 250 -22.78 -16.79 -3.26
C GLU A 250 -22.79 -16.45 -1.75
N PRO A 251 -23.49 -17.21 -0.87
CA PRO A 251 -23.44 -16.97 0.57
C PRO A 251 -22.02 -17.08 1.14
N ASP A 252 -21.23 -18.05 0.67
CA ASP A 252 -19.84 -18.22 1.13
C ASP A 252 -18.95 -17.08 0.63
N ALA A 253 -19.11 -16.66 -0.63
CA ALA A 253 -18.36 -15.51 -1.16
C ALA A 253 -18.67 -14.22 -0.39
N GLN A 254 -19.91 -14.02 0.07
CA GLN A 254 -20.27 -12.89 0.92
C GLN A 254 -19.62 -12.98 2.31
N ALA A 255 -19.59 -14.16 2.92
CA ALA A 255 -18.94 -14.39 4.20
C ALA A 255 -17.42 -14.15 4.11
N ILE A 256 -16.77 -14.61 3.03
CA ILE A 256 -15.36 -14.38 2.75
C ILE A 256 -15.06 -12.89 2.59
N ARG A 257 -15.88 -12.12 1.85
CA ARG A 257 -15.72 -10.67 1.74
C ARG A 257 -15.76 -9.98 3.10
N ALA A 258 -16.70 -10.38 3.97
CA ALA A 258 -16.78 -9.83 5.32
C ALA A 258 -15.57 -10.20 6.21
N GLU A 259 -14.96 -11.36 5.98
CA GLU A 259 -13.71 -11.76 6.64
C GLU A 259 -12.53 -10.92 6.15
N ILE A 260 -12.39 -10.76 4.82
CA ILE A 260 -11.37 -9.90 4.20
C ILE A 260 -11.49 -8.47 4.74
N GLU A 261 -12.70 -7.91 4.78
CA GLU A 261 -12.96 -6.57 5.30
C GLU A 261 -12.49 -6.42 6.77
N ARG A 262 -12.80 -7.40 7.63
CA ARG A 262 -12.33 -7.39 9.02
C ARG A 262 -10.81 -7.43 9.12
N ALA A 263 -10.15 -8.32 8.37
CA ALA A 263 -8.69 -8.43 8.35
C ALA A 263 -8.04 -7.12 7.88
N VAL A 264 -8.57 -6.50 6.85
CA VAL A 264 -8.08 -5.22 6.30
C VAL A 264 -8.21 -4.08 7.31
N LEU A 265 -9.37 -3.95 7.96
CA LEU A 265 -9.59 -2.93 8.98
C LEU A 265 -8.73 -3.14 10.23
N GLU A 266 -8.43 -4.40 10.57
CA GLU A 266 -7.50 -4.74 11.64
C GLU A 266 -6.08 -4.24 11.33
N VAL A 267 -5.56 -4.50 10.11
CA VAL A 267 -4.26 -3.99 9.64
C VAL A 267 -4.22 -2.46 9.66
N TYR A 268 -5.26 -1.84 9.11
CA TYR A 268 -5.37 -0.38 9.02
C TYR A 268 -5.27 0.29 10.40
N ARG A 269 -5.97 -0.26 11.39
CA ARG A 269 -5.94 0.21 12.78
C ARG A 269 -4.62 -0.12 13.48
N ALA A 270 -4.06 -1.32 13.27
CA ALA A 270 -2.79 -1.73 13.86
C ALA A 270 -1.64 -0.81 13.44
N LEU A 271 -1.64 -0.34 12.19
CA LEU A 271 -0.66 0.61 11.69
C LEU A 271 -0.96 2.06 12.12
N GLY A 272 -2.16 2.34 12.61
CA GLY A 272 -2.60 3.70 12.97
C GLY A 272 -2.87 4.58 11.75
N MET A 273 -3.29 3.98 10.63
CA MET A 273 -3.60 4.71 9.40
C MET A 273 -4.86 5.56 9.57
N ARG A 274 -4.94 6.67 8.81
CA ARG A 274 -6.08 7.58 8.81
C ARG A 274 -6.39 8.08 7.41
N ASP A 275 -7.57 8.65 7.25
CA ASP A 275 -8.17 9.24 6.06
C ASP A 275 -8.31 8.23 4.92
N CYS A 276 -7.22 7.69 4.40
CA CYS A 276 -7.22 6.72 3.31
C CYS A 276 -5.97 5.83 3.31
N GLY A 277 -6.10 4.68 2.65
CA GLY A 277 -5.01 3.74 2.40
C GLY A 277 -5.46 2.53 1.62
N CYS A 278 -4.52 1.65 1.28
CA CYS A 278 -4.80 0.36 0.65
C CYS A 278 -4.09 -0.75 1.39
N ILE A 279 -4.73 -1.90 1.50
CA ILE A 279 -4.14 -3.13 2.03
C ILE A 279 -4.12 -4.17 0.92
N ASP A 280 -2.93 -4.66 0.59
CA ASP A 280 -2.73 -5.71 -0.40
C ASP A 280 -2.64 -7.06 0.30
N LEU A 281 -3.36 -8.05 -0.21
CA LEU A 281 -3.47 -9.37 0.38
C LEU A 281 -3.70 -10.46 -0.67
N ILE A 282 -3.49 -11.71 -0.26
CA ILE A 282 -3.93 -12.90 -1.01
C ILE A 282 -4.98 -13.63 -0.18
N TRP A 283 -6.11 -13.94 -0.80
CA TRP A 283 -7.05 -14.91 -0.27
C TRP A 283 -6.61 -16.31 -0.71
N ASP A 284 -6.09 -17.12 0.23
CA ASP A 284 -5.50 -18.44 -0.07
C ASP A 284 -6.54 -19.58 -0.15
N GLY A 285 -7.82 -19.25 -0.01
CA GLY A 285 -8.94 -20.20 0.05
C GLY A 285 -9.41 -20.51 1.47
N ALA A 286 -8.67 -20.05 2.48
CA ALA A 286 -8.98 -20.25 3.89
C ALA A 286 -8.88 -18.98 4.75
N GLN A 287 -7.98 -18.06 4.39
CA GLN A 287 -7.72 -16.85 5.18
C GLN A 287 -7.11 -15.72 4.32
N ALA A 288 -7.19 -14.50 4.82
CA ALA A 288 -6.60 -13.32 4.19
C ALA A 288 -5.12 -13.17 4.63
N ILE A 289 -4.19 -13.43 3.72
CA ILE A 289 -2.75 -13.29 3.95
C ILE A 289 -2.32 -11.89 3.53
N ILE A 290 -2.00 -11.05 4.50
CA ILE A 290 -1.62 -9.66 4.28
C ILE A 290 -0.20 -9.58 3.70
N LEU A 291 -0.05 -8.84 2.60
CA LEU A 291 1.22 -8.66 1.89
C LEU A 291 1.90 -7.34 2.23
N GLU A 292 1.15 -6.24 2.17
CA GLU A 292 1.62 -4.87 2.43
C GLU A 292 0.48 -3.91 2.69
N ALA A 293 0.82 -2.72 3.21
CA ALA A 293 -0.08 -1.60 3.36
C ALA A 293 0.51 -0.35 2.70
N THR A 294 -0.33 0.45 2.05
CA THR A 294 0.04 1.71 1.41
C THR A 294 -0.77 2.84 2.03
N ALA A 295 -0.09 3.76 2.72
CA ALA A 295 -0.72 4.91 3.38
C ALA A 295 -0.92 6.13 2.46
N ASN A 296 -0.38 6.10 1.24
CA ASN A 296 -0.54 7.12 0.20
C ASN A 296 -1.05 6.46 -1.09
N PRO A 297 -2.37 6.18 -1.18
CA PRO A 297 -2.94 5.46 -2.31
C PRO A 297 -2.92 6.28 -3.60
N ASN A 298 -3.01 5.59 -4.74
CA ASN A 298 -3.12 6.24 -6.04
C ASN A 298 -4.56 6.69 -6.32
N PHE A 299 -4.77 8.00 -6.48
CA PHE A 299 -6.08 8.60 -6.77
C PHE A 299 -6.36 8.77 -8.27
N ALA A 300 -5.50 8.30 -9.18
CA ALA A 300 -5.80 8.34 -10.61
C ALA A 300 -7.15 7.63 -10.90
N ALA A 301 -7.91 8.13 -11.87
CA ALA A 301 -9.25 7.63 -12.17
C ALA A 301 -9.30 6.13 -12.53
N GLU A 302 -8.23 5.61 -13.13
CA GLU A 302 -8.09 4.21 -13.51
C GLU A 302 -7.49 3.33 -12.38
N ALA A 303 -7.10 3.92 -11.24
CA ALA A 303 -6.50 3.19 -10.14
C ALA A 303 -7.54 2.40 -9.35
N SER A 304 -7.09 1.31 -8.70
CA SER A 304 -7.94 0.44 -7.87
C SER A 304 -8.72 1.22 -6.80
N PHE A 305 -8.12 2.27 -6.21
CA PHE A 305 -8.78 3.10 -5.21
C PHE A 305 -10.02 3.81 -5.78
N ALA A 306 -9.88 4.50 -6.91
CA ALA A 306 -10.99 5.20 -7.56
C ALA A 306 -12.06 4.23 -8.08
N GLN A 307 -11.66 3.05 -8.60
CA GLN A 307 -12.58 2.02 -9.06
C GLN A 307 -13.40 1.43 -7.89
N ALA A 308 -12.76 1.15 -6.75
CA ALA A 308 -13.43 0.66 -5.56
C ALA A 308 -14.40 1.71 -4.97
N ALA A 309 -14.01 2.99 -4.93
CA ALA A 309 -14.88 4.08 -4.52
C ALA A 309 -16.12 4.18 -5.42
N LYS A 310 -15.93 4.12 -6.74
CA LYS A 310 -17.03 4.11 -7.71
C LYS A 310 -17.96 2.91 -7.52
N ALA A 311 -17.43 1.72 -7.26
CA ALA A 311 -18.22 0.52 -7.00
C ALA A 311 -19.03 0.64 -5.69
N ALA A 312 -18.54 1.40 -4.72
CA ALA A 312 -19.27 1.77 -3.49
C ALA A 312 -20.29 2.90 -3.69
N GLY A 313 -20.42 3.45 -4.90
CA GLY A 313 -21.33 4.57 -5.20
C GLY A 313 -20.74 5.95 -4.85
N LEU A 314 -19.46 6.05 -4.54
CA LEU A 314 -18.76 7.30 -4.27
C LEU A 314 -18.18 7.87 -5.57
N THR A 315 -18.32 9.18 -5.77
CA THR A 315 -17.64 9.88 -6.86
C THR A 315 -16.27 10.38 -6.38
N LEU A 316 -15.30 10.47 -7.26
CA LEU A 316 -13.99 11.00 -6.91
C LEU A 316 -14.03 12.44 -6.36
N PRO A 317 -14.84 13.37 -6.92
CA PRO A 317 -15.03 14.70 -6.33
C PRO A 317 -15.53 14.66 -4.87
N ASN A 318 -16.57 13.89 -4.58
CA ASN A 318 -17.12 13.80 -3.22
C ASN A 318 -16.10 13.18 -2.25
N LEU A 319 -15.42 12.12 -2.68
CA LEU A 319 -14.41 11.47 -1.87
C LEU A 319 -13.25 12.41 -1.53
N LEU A 320 -12.70 13.12 -2.52
CA LEU A 320 -11.59 14.04 -2.30
C LEU A 320 -12.00 15.27 -1.47
N ASN A 321 -13.26 15.73 -1.59
CA ASN A 321 -13.81 16.75 -0.69
C ASN A 321 -13.80 16.27 0.76
N GLU A 322 -14.37 15.09 1.04
CA GLU A 322 -14.42 14.52 2.40
C GLU A 322 -13.02 14.31 2.99
N LEU A 323 -12.07 13.82 2.17
CA LEU A 323 -10.68 13.62 2.61
C LEU A 323 -9.98 14.95 2.90
N ALA A 324 -10.20 15.98 2.07
CA ALA A 324 -9.61 17.30 2.29
C ALA A 324 -10.16 17.96 3.55
N GLU A 325 -11.47 17.85 3.81
CA GLU A 325 -12.10 18.36 5.04
C GLU A 325 -11.59 17.59 6.28
N SER A 326 -11.49 16.25 6.20
CA SER A 326 -10.96 15.42 7.30
C SER A 326 -9.53 15.79 7.68
N ALA A 327 -8.69 16.14 6.71
CA ALA A 327 -7.31 16.52 6.96
C ALA A 327 -7.14 17.85 7.72
N LEU A 328 -8.15 18.72 7.70
CA LEU A 328 -8.12 19.98 8.47
C LEU A 328 -8.44 19.78 9.96
N ASP A 329 -9.14 18.70 10.30
CA ASP A 329 -9.56 18.39 11.68
C ASP A 329 -8.53 17.50 12.42
N ALA A 330 -7.36 17.23 11.83
CA ALA A 330 -6.40 16.21 12.24
C ALA A 330 -5.24 16.73 13.10
#